data_fa9ec7cbd6e5264c743ced97f7aa6ac1
#
_entry.id   fa9ec7cbd6e5264c743ced97f7aa6ac1
#
_cell.length_a   1.000
_cell.length_b   1.000
_cell.length_c   1.000
_cell.angle_alpha   90.00
_cell.angle_beta   90.00
_cell.angle_gamma   90.00
#
_symmetry.space_group_name_H-M   'P 1'
#
loop_
_entity.id
_entity.type
_entity.pdbx_description
1 polymer ?
#
loop_
_entity_poly.entity_id
_entity_poly.type
_entity_poly.pdbx_seq_one_letter_code
_entity_poly.pdbx_strand_id
1 'polypeptide(L)'
;SLPLSYNCKCSSFNEFRGEADFESGYSFAAELLPESLTVNGIPFQLGEKDAANGMTCNGDTIVLPEGKKYNKLYFRAAATDGDYAATFRCGGNKSEVIVPSYTGFVGQWGHSGHTKGYLKDAEVAYVGTHRHSPTADEAYEFTYMFKFGVDIPAGAASLILPKNEKVVLFAATLVEETLKPVQVATSLFHTAIRDNEMELNSVEVEKENLLKGAKIIAYSGY
;
A
#
# COMPACT_ATOMS: atom_id res chain seq x y z
N SER A 1 0.95 -17.92 2.72
CA SER A 1 -0.05 -17.11 1.98
C SER A 1 -1.44 -17.68 2.18
N LEU A 2 -2.45 -16.86 2.02
CA LEU A 2 -3.86 -17.21 1.99
C LEU A 2 -4.33 -17.10 0.54
N PRO A 3 -4.93 -18.16 -0.05
CA PRO A 3 -5.44 -18.10 -1.42
C PRO A 3 -6.55 -17.06 -1.54
N LEU A 4 -6.54 -16.29 -2.61
CA LEU A 4 -7.61 -15.35 -2.99
C LEU A 4 -8.35 -15.87 -4.23
N SER A 5 -9.66 -15.65 -4.28
CA SER A 5 -10.47 -15.96 -5.45
C SER A 5 -10.37 -14.84 -6.48
N TYR A 6 -9.28 -14.83 -7.24
CA TYR A 6 -9.02 -13.80 -8.23
C TYR A 6 -10.12 -13.76 -9.30
N ASN A 7 -10.57 -12.56 -9.63
CA ASN A 7 -11.66 -12.30 -10.57
C ASN A 7 -11.40 -11.09 -11.48
N CYS A 8 -10.21 -10.51 -11.40
CA CYS A 8 -9.82 -9.32 -12.16
C CYS A 8 -8.41 -9.51 -12.74
N LYS A 9 -8.22 -9.29 -14.04
CA LYS A 9 -6.90 -9.25 -14.70
C LYS A 9 -6.32 -7.85 -14.51
N CYS A 10 -5.45 -7.70 -13.50
CA CYS A 10 -4.91 -6.41 -13.08
C CYS A 10 -3.59 -6.05 -13.76
N SER A 11 -3.00 -6.94 -14.53
CA SER A 11 -1.77 -6.70 -15.26
C SER A 11 -1.86 -7.19 -16.70
N SER A 12 -1.08 -6.60 -17.59
CA SER A 12 -0.95 -7.01 -18.99
C SER A 12 0.49 -6.95 -19.43
N PHE A 13 0.87 -7.83 -20.36
CA PHE A 13 2.15 -7.75 -21.08
C PHE A 13 2.07 -6.73 -22.21
N ASN A 14 3.23 -6.30 -22.67
CA ASN A 14 3.38 -5.32 -23.76
C ASN A 14 2.60 -5.69 -25.04
N GLU A 15 2.56 -6.97 -25.39
CA GLU A 15 1.85 -7.48 -26.55
C GLU A 15 0.33 -7.55 -26.38
N PHE A 16 -0.12 -7.51 -25.13
CA PHE A 16 -1.52 -7.71 -24.74
C PHE A 16 -2.09 -6.53 -23.93
N ARG A 17 -1.59 -5.32 -24.19
CA ARG A 17 -2.14 -4.10 -23.63
C ARG A 17 -3.63 -3.98 -23.95
N GLY A 18 -4.40 -3.54 -22.98
CA GLY A 18 -5.86 -3.42 -23.12
C GLY A 18 -6.66 -4.69 -22.83
N GLU A 19 -6.02 -5.84 -22.62
CA GLU A 19 -6.72 -7.06 -22.18
C GLU A 19 -7.04 -7.08 -20.68
N ALA A 20 -6.49 -6.13 -19.91
CA ALA A 20 -6.80 -6.01 -18.50
C ALA A 20 -8.20 -5.44 -18.28
N ASP A 21 -8.86 -5.91 -17.24
CA ASP A 21 -10.18 -5.42 -16.79
C ASP A 21 -10.12 -4.65 -15.47
N PHE A 22 -8.90 -4.27 -15.05
CA PHE A 22 -8.63 -3.61 -13.79
C PHE A 22 -9.19 -2.18 -13.73
N GLU A 23 -8.86 -1.34 -14.71
CA GLU A 23 -9.36 0.03 -14.82
C GLU A 23 -9.55 0.43 -16.29
N SER A 24 -10.66 0.03 -16.89
CA SER A 24 -10.97 0.38 -18.30
C SER A 24 -9.83 0.07 -19.29
N GLY A 25 -9.12 -1.04 -19.08
CA GLY A 25 -7.98 -1.48 -19.89
C GLY A 25 -6.61 -0.95 -19.43
N TYR A 26 -6.58 -0.04 -18.45
CA TYR A 26 -5.33 0.33 -17.77
C TYR A 26 -4.93 -0.76 -16.78
N SER A 27 -3.63 -0.96 -16.59
CA SER A 27 -3.13 -2.04 -15.74
C SER A 27 -1.71 -1.82 -15.25
N PHE A 28 -1.29 -2.67 -14.32
CA PHE A 28 0.13 -2.83 -14.02
C PHE A 28 0.86 -3.43 -15.21
N ALA A 29 2.10 -3.01 -15.46
CA ALA A 29 2.99 -3.65 -16.42
C ALA A 29 3.44 -5.01 -15.88
N ALA A 30 3.00 -6.09 -16.52
CA ALA A 30 3.27 -7.46 -16.07
C ALA A 30 4.77 -7.79 -16.06
N GLU A 31 5.54 -7.18 -16.95
CA GLU A 31 7.00 -7.31 -17.02
C GLU A 31 7.70 -6.88 -15.73
N LEU A 32 7.14 -5.88 -15.05
CA LEU A 32 7.72 -5.31 -13.83
C LEU A 32 7.26 -6.02 -12.55
N LEU A 33 6.16 -6.78 -12.62
CA LEU A 33 5.64 -7.46 -11.43
C LEU A 33 6.54 -8.64 -11.05
N PRO A 34 6.97 -8.75 -9.78
CA PRO A 34 7.60 -9.96 -9.29
C PRO A 34 6.55 -11.08 -9.09
N GLU A 35 6.98 -12.33 -9.10
CA GLU A 35 6.09 -13.45 -8.73
C GLU A 35 5.80 -13.47 -7.23
N SER A 36 6.79 -13.10 -6.44
CA SER A 36 6.68 -12.99 -4.98
C SER A 36 7.43 -11.76 -4.48
N LEU A 37 7.03 -11.25 -3.35
CA LEU A 37 7.65 -10.09 -2.71
C LEU A 37 7.59 -10.22 -1.20
N THR A 38 8.69 -9.88 -0.53
CA THR A 38 8.74 -9.79 0.93
C THR A 38 8.80 -8.34 1.35
N VAL A 39 7.86 -7.92 2.21
CA VAL A 39 7.77 -6.56 2.75
C VAL A 39 7.81 -6.62 4.27
N ASN A 40 8.84 -6.04 4.88
CA ASN A 40 9.09 -6.09 6.33
C ASN A 40 8.99 -7.53 6.91
N GLY A 41 9.62 -8.48 6.23
CA GLY A 41 9.63 -9.88 6.63
C GLY A 41 8.33 -10.66 6.34
N ILE A 42 7.30 -10.02 5.79
CA ILE A 42 6.05 -10.67 5.40
C ILE A 42 6.12 -11.08 3.92
N PRO A 43 6.09 -12.39 3.60
CA PRO A 43 6.11 -12.85 2.22
C PRO A 43 4.71 -12.78 1.59
N PHE A 44 4.65 -12.35 0.35
CA PHE A 44 3.44 -12.32 -0.47
C PHE A 44 3.67 -13.05 -1.79
N GLN A 45 2.76 -13.90 -2.18
CA GLN A 45 2.71 -14.55 -3.48
C GLN A 45 1.65 -13.83 -4.32
N LEU A 46 2.03 -13.31 -5.46
CA LEU A 46 1.11 -12.70 -6.42
C LEU A 46 0.49 -13.78 -7.32
N GLY A 47 -0.64 -13.45 -7.94
CA GLY A 47 -1.25 -14.29 -8.96
C GLY A 47 -0.45 -14.29 -10.27
N GLU A 48 -0.82 -15.18 -11.18
CA GLU A 48 -0.21 -15.28 -12.50
C GLU A 48 -0.43 -13.98 -13.32
N LYS A 49 0.61 -13.55 -14.04
CA LYS A 49 0.65 -12.21 -14.64
C LYS A 49 -0.29 -12.04 -15.84
N ASP A 50 -0.65 -13.12 -16.52
CA ASP A 50 -1.50 -13.14 -17.72
C ASP A 50 -2.89 -13.71 -17.46
N ALA A 51 -3.24 -13.91 -16.19
CA ALA A 51 -4.53 -14.39 -15.75
C ALA A 51 -5.20 -13.40 -14.79
N ALA A 52 -6.37 -13.75 -14.26
CA ALA A 52 -6.95 -13.03 -13.13
C ALA A 52 -5.99 -13.11 -11.94
N ASN A 53 -5.50 -11.97 -11.47
CA ASN A 53 -4.48 -11.83 -10.43
C ASN A 53 -4.80 -10.78 -9.39
N GLY A 54 -6.02 -10.27 -9.40
CA GLY A 54 -6.61 -9.43 -8.38
C GLY A 54 -8.01 -9.91 -7.99
N MET A 55 -8.39 -9.66 -6.75
CA MET A 55 -9.73 -9.91 -6.23
C MET A 55 -10.37 -8.59 -5.89
N THR A 56 -11.41 -8.20 -6.64
CA THR A 56 -12.22 -7.02 -6.31
C THR A 56 -13.04 -7.29 -5.05
N CYS A 57 -13.17 -6.31 -4.19
CA CYS A 57 -13.91 -6.43 -2.94
C CYS A 57 -15.40 -6.14 -3.16
N ASN A 58 -16.26 -7.15 -3.06
CA ASN A 58 -17.70 -6.98 -3.18
C ASN A 58 -18.48 -7.52 -1.96
N GLY A 59 -17.89 -7.39 -0.78
CA GLY A 59 -18.50 -7.92 0.45
C GLY A 59 -18.32 -9.42 0.62
N ASP A 60 -17.45 -10.04 -0.15
CA ASP A 60 -17.16 -11.47 -0.11
C ASP A 60 -16.60 -11.90 1.24
N THR A 61 -16.76 -13.18 1.53
CA THR A 61 -16.24 -13.79 2.76
C THR A 61 -15.07 -14.70 2.43
N ILE A 62 -13.92 -14.45 3.05
CA ILE A 62 -12.76 -15.34 3.01
C ILE A 62 -12.82 -16.26 4.21
N VAL A 63 -12.80 -17.57 3.97
CA VAL A 63 -12.70 -18.58 5.03
C VAL A 63 -11.26 -18.63 5.53
N LEU A 64 -11.09 -18.57 6.83
CA LEU A 64 -9.80 -18.66 7.48
C LEU A 64 -9.45 -20.12 7.81
N PRO A 65 -8.20 -20.56 7.60
CA PRO A 65 -7.81 -21.94 7.85
C PRO A 65 -7.84 -22.28 9.34
N GLU A 66 -8.41 -23.43 9.67
CA GLU A 66 -8.43 -23.95 11.04
C GLU A 66 -7.08 -24.52 11.47
N GLY A 67 -6.87 -24.62 12.78
CA GLY A 67 -5.74 -25.35 13.39
C GLY A 67 -4.38 -24.65 13.25
N LYS A 68 -4.31 -23.45 12.68
CA LYS A 68 -3.09 -22.65 12.60
C LYS A 68 -3.14 -21.48 13.59
N LYS A 69 -1.99 -21.17 14.17
CA LYS A 69 -1.84 -19.99 15.00
C LYS A 69 -1.57 -18.79 14.10
N TYR A 70 -2.45 -17.82 14.14
CA TYR A 70 -2.29 -16.49 13.52
C TYR A 70 -3.19 -15.50 14.24
N ASN A 71 -2.80 -14.24 14.24
CA ASN A 71 -3.56 -13.14 14.84
C ASN A 71 -3.61 -11.90 13.94
N LYS A 72 -2.96 -11.97 12.77
CA LYS A 72 -2.90 -10.88 11.81
C LYS A 72 -3.01 -11.41 10.39
N LEU A 73 -3.74 -10.70 9.55
CA LEU A 73 -3.77 -10.92 8.11
C LEU A 73 -3.25 -9.66 7.43
N TYR A 74 -2.18 -9.81 6.65
CA TYR A 74 -1.67 -8.75 5.81
C TYR A 74 -2.13 -8.92 4.38
N PHE A 75 -2.59 -7.84 3.78
CA PHE A 75 -2.96 -7.74 2.38
C PHE A 75 -1.97 -6.88 1.60
N ARG A 76 -1.85 -7.20 0.32
CA ARG A 76 -1.43 -6.24 -0.69
C ARG A 76 -2.67 -5.79 -1.46
N ALA A 77 -2.92 -4.49 -1.46
CA ALA A 77 -4.10 -3.92 -2.08
C ALA A 77 -3.78 -2.58 -2.74
N ALA A 78 -4.62 -2.20 -3.68
CA ALA A 78 -4.70 -0.84 -4.20
C ALA A 78 -6.13 -0.57 -4.65
N ALA A 79 -6.44 0.70 -4.88
CA ALA A 79 -7.73 1.08 -5.41
C ALA A 79 -7.60 1.62 -6.85
N THR A 80 -8.66 1.49 -7.63
CA THR A 80 -8.82 2.18 -8.91
C THR A 80 -9.58 3.47 -8.71
N ASP A 81 -9.29 4.49 -9.53
CA ASP A 81 -10.09 5.73 -9.59
C ASP A 81 -10.18 6.48 -8.23
N GLY A 82 -9.08 6.55 -7.49
CA GLY A 82 -8.96 7.32 -6.25
C GLY A 82 -8.68 6.50 -5.00
N ASP A 83 -8.71 7.19 -3.86
CA ASP A 83 -8.47 6.60 -2.54
C ASP A 83 -9.82 6.25 -1.89
N TYR A 84 -9.93 5.04 -1.31
CA TYR A 84 -11.19 4.59 -0.72
C TYR A 84 -11.03 4.09 0.71
N ALA A 85 -11.96 4.49 1.57
CA ALA A 85 -12.13 3.86 2.87
C ALA A 85 -12.65 2.43 2.70
N ALA A 86 -11.96 1.48 3.30
CA ALA A 86 -12.27 0.06 3.24
C ALA A 86 -12.48 -0.49 4.65
N THR A 87 -13.59 -1.18 4.85
CA THR A 87 -13.95 -1.77 6.14
C THR A 87 -13.90 -3.29 6.04
N PHE A 88 -12.99 -3.90 6.76
CA PHE A 88 -12.89 -5.35 6.95
C PHE A 88 -13.57 -5.76 8.27
N ARG A 89 -14.25 -6.90 8.30
CA ARG A 89 -14.93 -7.42 9.49
C ARG A 89 -14.49 -8.85 9.78
N CYS A 90 -14.04 -9.11 11.01
CA CYS A 90 -13.54 -10.42 11.41
C CYS A 90 -13.95 -10.71 12.86
N GLY A 91 -14.66 -11.79 13.13
CA GLY A 91 -15.02 -12.22 14.49
C GLY A 91 -15.69 -11.16 15.33
N GLY A 92 -16.50 -10.28 14.74
CA GLY A 92 -17.14 -9.14 15.42
C GLY A 92 -16.29 -7.84 15.44
N ASN A 93 -15.01 -7.91 15.14
CA ASN A 93 -14.13 -6.75 15.03
C ASN A 93 -14.28 -6.07 13.66
N LYS A 94 -14.02 -4.76 13.65
CA LYS A 94 -14.03 -3.92 12.46
C LYS A 94 -12.68 -3.22 12.32
N SER A 95 -12.05 -3.38 11.16
CA SER A 95 -10.83 -2.68 10.81
C SER A 95 -11.11 -1.75 9.64
N GLU A 96 -10.79 -0.47 9.79
CA GLU A 96 -10.95 0.55 8.74
C GLU A 96 -9.56 1.00 8.27
N VAL A 97 -9.36 1.00 6.96
CA VAL A 97 -8.14 1.47 6.30
C VAL A 97 -8.51 2.35 5.12
N ILE A 98 -7.64 3.29 4.76
CA ILE A 98 -7.73 3.98 3.48
C ILE A 98 -6.85 3.22 2.50
N VAL A 99 -7.44 2.69 1.45
CA VAL A 99 -6.70 2.04 0.36
C VAL A 99 -6.47 3.08 -0.72
N PRO A 100 -5.21 3.50 -0.97
CA PRO A 100 -4.91 4.52 -1.97
C PRO A 100 -5.07 3.99 -3.39
N SER A 101 -5.25 4.94 -4.32
CA SER A 101 -5.16 4.68 -5.75
C SER A 101 -3.84 4.00 -6.10
N TYR A 102 -3.90 3.07 -7.05
CA TYR A 102 -2.71 2.39 -7.57
C TYR A 102 -1.78 3.31 -8.36
N THR A 103 -2.23 4.52 -8.72
CA THR A 103 -1.44 5.56 -9.40
C THR A 103 -1.52 6.89 -8.66
N GLY A 104 -0.76 7.87 -9.14
CA GLY A 104 -0.73 9.22 -8.59
C GLY A 104 0.30 9.40 -7.50
N PHE A 105 0.19 10.48 -6.75
CA PHE A 105 1.18 10.83 -5.72
C PHE A 105 0.92 10.12 -4.40
N VAL A 106 1.92 9.44 -3.86
CA VAL A 106 1.88 8.89 -2.49
C VAL A 106 2.16 9.95 -1.43
N GLY A 107 2.74 11.08 -1.83
CA GLY A 107 2.94 12.26 -1.01
C GLY A 107 3.21 13.46 -1.88
N GLN A 108 2.94 14.63 -1.36
CA GLN A 108 3.18 15.90 -2.03
C GLN A 108 3.55 16.96 -0.99
N TRP A 109 4.56 17.75 -1.29
CA TRP A 109 4.87 18.92 -0.49
C TRP A 109 3.96 20.09 -0.86
N GLY A 110 3.58 20.88 0.14
CA GLY A 110 2.85 22.12 -0.09
C GLY A 110 3.75 23.19 -0.69
N HIS A 111 3.16 24.12 -1.43
CA HIS A 111 3.82 25.32 -1.92
C HIS A 111 2.88 26.52 -1.81
N SER A 112 3.43 27.72 -1.88
CA SER A 112 2.68 28.97 -1.65
C SER A 112 1.40 29.03 -2.48
N GLY A 113 0.27 29.30 -1.81
CA GLY A 113 -1.06 29.39 -2.44
C GLY A 113 -1.75 28.06 -2.68
N HIS A 114 -1.15 26.93 -2.30
CA HIS A 114 -1.70 25.59 -2.47
C HIS A 114 -1.86 24.84 -1.13
N THR A 115 -2.44 23.65 -1.20
CA THR A 115 -2.68 22.80 -0.04
C THR A 115 -1.39 22.51 0.72
N LYS A 116 -1.53 22.26 2.02
CA LYS A 116 -0.44 21.77 2.86
C LYS A 116 0.14 20.50 2.29
N GLY A 117 1.43 20.28 2.50
CA GLY A 117 2.07 18.99 2.15
C GLY A 117 1.39 17.82 2.85
N TYR A 118 1.37 16.67 2.21
CA TYR A 118 0.81 15.43 2.75
C TYR A 118 1.65 14.21 2.39
N LEU A 119 1.52 13.17 3.18
CA LEU A 119 1.94 11.82 2.87
C LEU A 119 0.74 10.91 3.13
N LYS A 120 0.45 9.99 2.20
CA LYS A 120 -0.61 9.01 2.40
C LYS A 120 -0.21 8.06 3.53
N ASP A 121 -1.14 7.82 4.46
CA ASP A 121 -0.94 6.90 5.57
C ASP A 121 -1.13 5.45 5.08
N ALA A 122 -0.17 5.00 4.27
CA ALA A 122 -0.17 3.67 3.70
C ALA A 122 1.25 3.20 3.42
N GLU A 123 1.56 1.96 3.75
CA GLU A 123 2.88 1.37 3.50
C GLU A 123 2.97 0.93 2.03
N VAL A 124 3.87 1.57 1.27
CA VAL A 124 4.14 1.18 -0.12
C VAL A 124 4.85 -0.17 -0.14
N ALA A 125 4.25 -1.15 -0.78
CA ALA A 125 4.76 -2.52 -0.89
C ALA A 125 5.33 -2.85 -2.28
N TYR A 126 4.99 -2.08 -3.30
CA TYR A 126 5.48 -2.22 -4.66
C TYR A 126 5.42 -0.88 -5.37
N VAL A 127 6.39 -0.63 -6.24
CA VAL A 127 6.43 0.52 -7.14
C VAL A 127 6.79 0.04 -8.54
N GLY A 128 5.93 0.32 -9.52
CA GLY A 128 6.22 0.18 -10.94
C GLY A 128 6.51 1.55 -11.56
N THR A 129 7.38 1.60 -12.56
CA THR A 129 7.83 2.85 -13.20
C THR A 129 6.83 3.43 -14.19
N HIS A 130 5.86 2.63 -14.62
CA HIS A 130 4.81 3.04 -15.55
C HIS A 130 3.61 2.11 -15.41
N ARG A 131 2.47 2.52 -15.95
CA ARG A 131 1.32 1.67 -16.19
C ARG A 131 1.15 1.42 -17.68
N HIS A 132 0.44 0.36 -18.01
CA HIS A 132 -0.07 0.16 -19.36
C HIS A 132 -1.40 0.89 -19.53
N SER A 133 -1.53 1.65 -20.59
CA SER A 133 -2.82 2.02 -21.19
C SER A 133 -3.24 0.94 -22.20
N PRO A 134 -4.45 0.99 -22.75
CA PRO A 134 -4.84 0.03 -23.79
C PRO A 134 -3.92 -0.03 -25.02
N THR A 135 -3.12 1.00 -25.27
CA THR A 135 -2.35 1.13 -26.51
C THR A 135 -0.87 1.45 -26.32
N ALA A 136 -0.43 1.86 -25.13
CA ALA A 136 0.92 2.34 -24.88
C ALA A 136 1.36 2.19 -23.43
N ASP A 137 2.65 2.35 -23.16
CA ASP A 137 3.16 2.59 -21.81
C ASP A 137 2.96 4.07 -21.46
N GLU A 138 2.38 4.33 -20.32
CA GLU A 138 2.35 5.68 -19.76
C GLU A 138 3.56 5.86 -18.83
N ALA A 139 4.66 6.31 -19.43
CA ALA A 139 5.92 6.54 -18.73
C ALA A 139 5.74 7.57 -17.61
N TYR A 140 6.36 7.30 -16.46
CA TYR A 140 6.28 8.10 -15.24
C TYR A 140 4.90 8.15 -14.56
N GLU A 141 3.90 7.44 -15.07
CA GLU A 141 2.69 7.14 -14.31
C GLU A 141 2.98 5.95 -13.40
N PHE A 142 3.59 6.25 -12.24
CA PHE A 142 4.00 5.24 -11.28
C PHE A 142 2.83 4.45 -10.75
N THR A 143 3.02 3.14 -10.60
CA THR A 143 2.01 2.23 -10.06
C THR A 143 2.43 1.70 -8.70
N TYR A 144 1.47 1.53 -7.81
CA TYR A 144 1.72 1.15 -6.43
C TYR A 144 0.81 0.00 -5.98
N MET A 145 1.33 -0.87 -5.15
CA MET A 145 0.54 -1.69 -4.26
C MET A 145 0.92 -1.36 -2.82
N PHE A 146 -0.06 -1.37 -1.93
CA PHE A 146 0.12 -0.99 -0.53
C PHE A 146 -0.08 -2.21 0.38
N LYS A 147 0.60 -2.24 1.53
CA LYS A 147 0.43 -3.27 2.55
C LYS A 147 -0.48 -2.76 3.66
N PHE A 148 -1.45 -3.56 4.03
CA PHE A 148 -2.35 -3.32 5.15
C PHE A 148 -2.42 -4.53 6.06
N GLY A 149 -2.59 -4.29 7.37
CA GLY A 149 -2.79 -5.35 8.35
C GLY A 149 -4.19 -5.28 8.97
N VAL A 150 -4.83 -6.44 9.09
CA VAL A 150 -6.12 -6.62 9.77
C VAL A 150 -5.94 -7.61 10.91
N ASP A 151 -6.39 -7.24 12.11
CA ASP A 151 -6.34 -8.11 13.27
C ASP A 151 -7.36 -9.25 13.15
N ILE A 152 -6.90 -10.45 13.45
CA ILE A 152 -7.71 -11.65 13.46
C ILE A 152 -7.93 -12.09 14.89
N PRO A 153 -9.15 -11.96 15.43
CA PRO A 153 -9.48 -12.47 16.76
C PRO A 153 -9.31 -14.00 16.84
N ALA A 154 -8.91 -14.46 18.01
CA ALA A 154 -8.82 -15.90 18.26
C ALA A 154 -10.15 -16.59 17.99
N GLY A 155 -10.10 -17.69 17.23
CA GLY A 155 -11.29 -18.49 16.87
C GLY A 155 -12.14 -17.90 15.75
N ALA A 156 -11.72 -16.80 15.12
CA ALA A 156 -12.43 -16.28 13.96
C ALA A 156 -12.31 -17.25 12.77
N ALA A 157 -13.46 -17.66 12.21
CA ALA A 157 -13.53 -18.60 11.11
C ALA A 157 -13.53 -17.93 9.73
N SER A 158 -13.78 -16.62 9.66
CA SER A 158 -13.89 -15.90 8.40
C SER A 158 -13.61 -14.41 8.53
N LEU A 159 -13.27 -13.80 7.40
CA LEU A 159 -13.12 -12.38 7.20
C LEU A 159 -14.10 -11.93 6.12
N ILE A 160 -14.86 -10.88 6.38
CA ILE A 160 -15.73 -10.22 5.41
C ILE A 160 -14.99 -9.03 4.82
N LEU A 161 -14.89 -9.00 3.50
CA LEU A 161 -14.25 -7.95 2.73
C LEU A 161 -15.14 -6.68 2.65
N PRO A 162 -14.55 -5.53 2.33
CA PRO A 162 -15.31 -4.32 2.01
C PRO A 162 -16.27 -4.56 0.84
N LYS A 163 -17.38 -3.85 0.82
CA LYS A 163 -18.27 -3.80 -0.34
C LYS A 163 -17.93 -2.59 -1.21
N ASN A 164 -16.81 -2.68 -1.92
CA ASN A 164 -16.35 -1.65 -2.83
C ASN A 164 -15.44 -2.27 -3.91
N GLU A 165 -15.97 -2.45 -5.11
CA GLU A 165 -15.27 -3.07 -6.25
C GLU A 165 -14.06 -2.27 -6.74
N LYS A 166 -13.93 -1.00 -6.32
CA LYS A 166 -12.74 -0.19 -6.60
C LYS A 166 -11.53 -0.61 -5.77
N VAL A 167 -11.74 -1.34 -4.69
CA VAL A 167 -10.67 -1.89 -3.84
C VAL A 167 -10.33 -3.29 -4.32
N VAL A 168 -9.06 -3.51 -4.67
CA VAL A 168 -8.57 -4.78 -5.21
C VAL A 168 -7.45 -5.34 -4.34
N LEU A 169 -7.57 -6.62 -4.00
CA LEU A 169 -6.59 -7.39 -3.24
C LEU A 169 -5.74 -8.23 -4.19
N PHE A 170 -4.41 -8.14 -4.08
CA PHE A 170 -3.46 -8.87 -4.94
C PHE A 170 -2.82 -10.07 -4.25
N ALA A 171 -2.68 -10.01 -2.93
CA ALA A 171 -2.14 -11.09 -2.13
C ALA A 171 -2.57 -10.97 -0.67
N ALA A 172 -2.57 -12.09 0.04
CA ALA A 172 -2.89 -12.15 1.46
C ALA A 172 -1.97 -13.12 2.19
N THR A 173 -1.50 -12.75 3.39
CA THR A 173 -0.63 -13.59 4.21
C THR A 173 -1.05 -13.54 5.68
N LEU A 174 -1.36 -14.71 6.24
CA LEU A 174 -1.63 -14.88 7.66
C LEU A 174 -0.33 -14.98 8.45
N VAL A 175 -0.26 -14.28 9.56
CA VAL A 175 0.94 -14.22 10.41
C VAL A 175 0.55 -14.41 11.87
N GLU A 176 1.38 -15.11 12.64
CA GLU A 176 1.40 -15.03 14.09
C GLU A 176 2.36 -13.90 14.48
N GLU A 177 1.81 -12.74 14.77
CA GLU A 177 2.60 -11.58 15.16
C GLU A 177 2.87 -11.63 16.68
N THR A 178 4.12 -11.86 17.04
CA THR A 178 4.55 -11.97 18.44
C THR A 178 5.13 -10.66 18.99
N LEU A 179 5.45 -9.73 18.12
CA LEU A 179 6.02 -8.44 18.48
C LEU A 179 4.93 -7.37 18.55
N LYS A 180 4.95 -6.56 19.60
CA LYS A 180 4.20 -5.31 19.61
C LYS A 180 4.69 -4.47 18.42
N PRO A 181 3.81 -3.92 17.58
CA PRO A 181 4.23 -3.05 16.50
C PRO A 181 5.08 -1.94 17.12
N VAL A 182 6.30 -1.80 16.62
CA VAL A 182 7.10 -0.62 16.91
C VAL A 182 6.29 0.54 16.35
N GLN A 183 5.78 1.40 17.20
CA GLN A 183 5.22 2.67 16.75
C GLN A 183 6.39 3.44 16.12
N VAL A 184 6.53 3.32 14.81
CA VAL A 184 7.38 4.24 14.07
C VAL A 184 6.84 5.63 14.41
N ALA A 185 7.73 6.54 14.80
CA ALA A 185 7.36 7.90 15.15
C ALA A 185 6.79 8.63 13.91
N THR A 186 5.54 8.34 13.60
CA THR A 186 4.78 9.00 12.53
C THR A 186 4.65 10.50 12.79
N SER A 187 4.77 10.92 14.07
CA SER A 187 4.63 12.31 14.47
C SER A 187 5.68 13.25 13.86
N LEU A 188 6.94 12.83 13.72
CA LEU A 188 8.00 13.68 13.17
C LEU A 188 7.77 14.01 11.69
N PHE A 189 7.34 13.03 10.90
CA PHE A 189 7.05 13.24 9.48
C PHE A 189 5.77 14.05 9.27
N HIS A 190 4.72 13.77 10.04
CA HIS A 190 3.47 14.53 9.97
C HIS A 190 3.65 15.97 10.42
N THR A 191 4.48 16.23 11.40
CA THR A 191 4.76 17.58 11.87
C THR A 191 5.62 18.35 10.88
N ALA A 192 6.68 17.74 10.34
CA ALA A 192 7.58 18.40 9.38
C ALA A 192 6.90 18.74 8.04
N ILE A 193 5.95 17.89 7.58
CA ILE A 193 5.20 18.13 6.34
C ILE A 193 4.01 19.06 6.59
N ARG A 194 3.35 18.96 7.76
CA ARG A 194 2.10 19.65 8.04
C ARG A 194 2.26 21.15 8.27
N ASP A 195 3.37 21.59 8.83
CA ASP A 195 3.46 22.99 9.30
C ASP A 195 4.19 23.91 8.33
N ASN A 196 4.88 23.42 7.30
CA ASN A 196 5.66 24.27 6.34
C ASN A 196 6.48 25.39 7.03
N GLU A 197 6.50 25.36 8.34
CA GLU A 197 7.18 26.26 9.24
C GLU A 197 8.32 25.48 9.90
N MET A 198 9.25 24.96 9.09
CA MET A 198 10.57 24.74 9.64
C MET A 198 11.20 26.14 9.82
N GLU A 199 10.93 26.74 10.94
CA GLU A 199 11.87 27.74 11.45
C GLU A 199 13.18 27.01 11.71
N LEU A 200 14.05 27.04 10.71
CA LEU A 200 15.43 26.51 10.80
C LEU A 200 16.23 27.14 11.96
N ASN A 201 15.66 28.15 12.62
CA ASN A 201 16.27 28.90 13.71
C ASN A 201 16.03 28.28 15.10
N SER A 202 15.21 27.25 15.24
CA SER A 202 14.87 26.65 16.54
C SER A 202 15.49 25.29 16.81
N VAL A 203 16.39 24.80 15.95
CA VAL A 203 17.19 23.61 16.30
C VAL A 203 18.28 24.05 17.25
N GLU A 204 18.00 24.09 18.54
CA GLU A 204 19.04 24.04 19.55
C GLU A 204 19.71 22.66 19.45
N VAL A 205 20.86 22.63 18.79
CA VAL A 205 21.74 21.47 18.82
C VAL A 205 22.28 21.39 20.24
N GLU A 206 21.79 20.47 21.04
CA GLU A 206 22.34 20.20 22.35
C GLU A 206 23.85 19.94 22.21
N LYS A 207 24.64 20.64 23.02
CA LYS A 207 26.12 20.63 22.95
C LYS A 207 26.76 19.25 23.21
N GLU A 208 25.98 18.28 23.57
CA GLU A 208 26.39 16.89 23.86
C GLU A 208 25.92 15.87 22.82
N ASN A 209 25.40 16.32 21.68
CA ASN A 209 24.99 15.46 20.59
C ASN A 209 26.19 14.63 20.08
N LEU A 210 25.93 13.37 19.72
CA LEU A 210 26.87 12.43 19.09
C LEU A 210 27.50 12.95 17.79
N LEU A 211 26.96 14.03 17.23
CA LEU A 211 27.47 14.76 16.06
C LEU A 211 28.45 15.90 16.43
N LYS A 212 28.94 15.96 17.65
CA LYS A 212 29.93 16.96 18.08
C LYS A 212 31.17 16.92 17.17
N GLY A 213 31.36 17.97 16.40
CA GLY A 213 32.40 18.07 15.39
C GLY A 213 31.97 17.76 13.94
N ALA A 214 30.73 17.35 13.69
CA ALA A 214 30.23 17.23 12.34
C ALA A 214 30.00 18.63 11.73
N LYS A 215 30.51 18.82 10.53
CA LYS A 215 30.25 20.04 9.75
C LYS A 215 28.92 19.86 9.03
N ILE A 216 27.91 20.63 9.43
CA ILE A 216 26.65 20.68 8.69
C ILE A 216 26.92 21.42 7.39
N ILE A 217 26.90 20.70 6.28
CA ILE A 217 26.89 21.29 4.95
C ILE A 217 25.43 21.46 4.58
N ALA A 218 24.92 22.69 4.73
CA ALA A 218 23.60 23.00 4.17
C ALA A 218 23.72 22.99 2.66
N TYR A 219 23.05 22.05 2.02
CA TYR A 219 22.83 22.05 0.59
C TYR A 219 21.58 22.89 0.31
N SER A 220 21.74 24.10 -0.21
CA SER A 220 20.68 24.77 -0.94
C SER A 220 20.67 24.17 -2.35
N GLY A 221 19.94 23.07 -2.52
CA GLY A 221 19.68 22.51 -3.85
C GLY A 221 18.45 23.19 -4.45
N TYR A 222 18.55 23.55 -5.70
CA TYR A 222 17.47 24.08 -6.55
C TYR A 222 16.31 23.11 -6.63
#